data_14ee3835b75aa83e087fbb76370f2a53
#
_entry.id   14ee3835b75aa83e087fbb76370f2a53
#
_cell.length_a   1.000
_cell.length_b   1.000
_cell.length_c   1.000
_cell.angle_alpha   90.00
_cell.angle_beta   90.00
_cell.angle_gamma   90.00
#
_symmetry.space_group_name_H-M   'P 1'
#
loop_
_entity.id
_entity.type
_entity.pdbx_description
1 polymer ?
#
loop_
_entity_poly.entity_id
_entity_poly.type
_entity_poly.pdbx_seq_one_letter_code
_entity_poly.pdbx_strand_id
1 'polypeptide(L)'
;THARVGIMPGWGLSQKLSRLIGISRAKELSLSGNFLDAQTACAWGLLNRVVPAEQLLPVCKQLAADMASADPAMVQAYKALIDQGYALPFGEAMALEHARSSAANAQVDKGEVEARRLAVMERGRGQQG
;
A
#
# COMPACT_ATOMS: atom_id res chain seq x y z
N THR A 1 7.65 -15.93 16.20
CA THR A 1 8.43 -17.01 16.85
C THR A 1 9.87 -16.64 17.16
N HIS A 2 10.43 -15.56 16.65
CA HIS A 2 11.85 -15.17 16.84
C HIS A 2 12.25 -15.12 18.32
N ALA A 3 11.46 -14.44 19.16
CA ALA A 3 11.73 -14.36 20.59
C ALA A 3 11.70 -15.75 21.28
N ARG A 4 10.79 -16.65 20.84
CA ARG A 4 10.67 -17.99 21.42
C ARG A 4 11.87 -18.88 21.11
N VAL A 5 12.52 -18.67 19.97
CA VAL A 5 13.70 -19.45 19.55
C VAL A 5 15.02 -18.72 19.81
N GLY A 6 14.97 -17.58 20.48
CA GLY A 6 16.18 -16.80 20.86
C GLY A 6 16.92 -16.16 19.69
N ILE A 7 16.21 -15.86 18.57
CA ILE A 7 16.79 -15.24 17.38
C ILE A 7 16.26 -13.81 17.23
N MET A 8 17.14 -12.88 16.91
CA MET A 8 16.76 -11.50 16.61
C MET A 8 16.09 -11.43 15.22
N PRO A 9 14.96 -10.70 15.07
CA PRO A 9 14.31 -10.57 13.76
C PRO A 9 15.18 -9.76 12.80
N GLY A 10 15.16 -10.17 11.52
CA GLY A 10 15.81 -9.49 10.41
C GLY A 10 14.81 -8.95 9.38
N TRP A 11 15.33 -8.51 8.24
CA TRP A 11 14.57 -8.06 7.05
C TRP A 11 13.51 -6.97 7.32
N GLY A 12 13.72 -6.19 8.39
CA GLY A 12 12.85 -5.08 8.75
C GLY A 12 11.56 -5.46 9.50
N LEU A 13 11.42 -6.71 9.98
CA LEU A 13 10.20 -7.16 10.67
C LEU A 13 9.83 -6.22 11.83
N SER A 14 10.77 -5.92 12.72
CA SER A 14 10.52 -5.05 13.88
C SER A 14 10.07 -3.64 13.49
N GLN A 15 10.61 -3.10 12.40
CA GLN A 15 10.32 -1.75 11.95
C GLN A 15 9.05 -1.65 11.09
N LYS A 16 8.86 -2.60 10.16
CA LYS A 16 7.69 -2.62 9.28
C LYS A 16 6.43 -3.00 10.04
N LEU A 17 6.48 -4.05 10.87
CA LEU A 17 5.31 -4.53 11.60
C LEU A 17 4.74 -3.46 12.53
N SER A 18 5.59 -2.78 13.30
CA SER A 18 5.16 -1.73 14.23
C SER A 18 4.53 -0.52 13.53
N ARG A 19 4.94 -0.23 12.28
CA ARG A 19 4.36 0.84 11.48
C ARG A 19 3.01 0.45 10.86
N LEU A 20 2.79 -0.84 10.58
CA LEU A 20 1.55 -1.34 10.00
C LEU A 20 0.44 -1.50 11.04
N ILE A 21 0.74 -2.15 12.17
CA ILE A 21 -0.28 -2.55 13.17
C ILE A 21 -0.19 -1.80 14.51
N GLY A 22 0.72 -0.87 14.61
CA GLY A 22 1.01 -0.13 15.83
C GLY A 22 1.96 -0.88 16.77
N ILE A 23 2.66 -0.11 17.62
CA ILE A 23 3.75 -0.63 18.45
C ILE A 23 3.29 -1.66 19.50
N SER A 24 2.08 -1.48 20.08
CA SER A 24 1.56 -2.37 21.11
C SER A 24 1.26 -3.77 20.57
N ARG A 25 0.52 -3.85 19.46
CA ARG A 25 0.20 -5.12 18.78
C ARG A 25 1.47 -5.80 18.22
N ALA A 26 2.41 -5.02 17.69
CA ALA A 26 3.68 -5.54 17.21
C ALA A 26 4.50 -6.17 18.34
N LYS A 27 4.54 -5.55 19.53
CA LYS A 27 5.19 -6.11 20.71
C LYS A 27 4.46 -7.36 21.21
N GLU A 28 3.13 -7.32 21.33
CA GLU A 28 2.32 -8.47 21.73
C GLU A 28 2.63 -9.69 20.85
N LEU A 29 2.50 -9.53 19.51
CA LEU A 29 2.72 -10.61 18.56
C LEU A 29 4.17 -11.11 18.57
N SER A 30 5.15 -10.18 18.51
CA SER A 30 6.57 -10.53 18.40
C SER A 30 7.13 -11.15 19.67
N LEU A 31 6.71 -10.68 20.84
CA LEU A 31 7.26 -11.15 22.12
C LEU A 31 6.53 -12.39 22.63
N SER A 32 5.22 -12.51 22.41
CA SER A 32 4.48 -13.71 22.76
C SER A 32 4.76 -14.87 21.79
N GLY A 33 5.03 -14.57 20.50
CA GLY A 33 5.13 -15.57 19.44
C GLY A 33 3.83 -16.35 19.24
N ASN A 34 2.68 -15.77 19.59
CA ASN A 34 1.37 -16.35 19.36
C ASN A 34 1.00 -16.31 17.87
N PHE A 35 0.18 -17.26 17.46
CA PHE A 35 -0.35 -17.26 16.10
C PHE A 35 -1.44 -16.18 15.95
N LEU A 36 -1.48 -15.58 14.78
CA LEU A 36 -2.45 -14.58 14.38
C LEU A 36 -3.27 -15.14 13.22
N ASP A 37 -4.59 -15.20 13.37
CA ASP A 37 -5.48 -15.59 12.28
C ASP A 37 -5.65 -14.48 11.24
N ALA A 38 -6.10 -14.85 10.04
CA ALA A 38 -6.20 -13.91 8.91
C ALA A 38 -7.22 -12.80 9.14
N GLN A 39 -8.34 -13.07 9.81
CA GLN A 39 -9.38 -12.07 10.07
C GLN A 39 -8.87 -11.01 11.06
N THR A 40 -8.23 -11.46 12.13
CA THR A 40 -7.59 -10.55 13.10
C THR A 40 -6.46 -9.76 12.45
N ALA A 41 -5.63 -10.40 11.61
CA ALA A 41 -4.57 -9.70 10.87
C ALA A 41 -5.14 -8.60 9.94
N CYS A 42 -6.27 -8.86 9.29
CA CYS A 42 -6.98 -7.87 8.48
C CYS A 42 -7.55 -6.73 9.34
N ALA A 43 -8.21 -7.06 10.44
CA ALA A 43 -8.74 -6.07 11.39
C ALA A 43 -7.65 -5.18 12.02
N TRP A 44 -6.43 -5.69 12.14
CA TRP A 44 -5.27 -4.93 12.62
C TRP A 44 -4.59 -4.09 11.54
N GLY A 45 -4.96 -4.24 10.27
CA GLY A 45 -4.35 -3.53 9.15
C GLY A 45 -3.05 -4.16 8.62
N LEU A 46 -2.74 -5.41 9.01
CA LEU A 46 -1.61 -6.15 8.45
C LEU A 46 -1.91 -6.67 7.05
N LEU A 47 -3.17 -7.04 6.80
CA LEU A 47 -3.67 -7.48 5.50
C LEU A 47 -4.71 -6.50 4.96
N ASN A 48 -4.70 -6.27 3.66
CA ASN A 48 -5.69 -5.42 3.00
C ASN A 48 -7.09 -6.05 2.96
N ARG A 49 -7.16 -7.38 2.84
CA ARG A 49 -8.41 -8.16 2.79
C ARG A 49 -8.16 -9.63 3.05
N VAL A 50 -9.21 -10.33 3.40
CA VAL A 50 -9.25 -11.79 3.51
C VAL A 50 -10.36 -12.28 2.59
N VAL A 51 -10.05 -13.30 1.79
CA VAL A 51 -10.98 -13.92 0.84
C VAL A 51 -10.89 -15.44 0.95
N PRO A 52 -11.93 -16.21 0.53
CA PRO A 52 -11.82 -17.65 0.38
C PRO A 52 -10.64 -18.05 -0.50
N ALA A 53 -10.04 -19.21 -0.23
CA ALA A 53 -8.81 -19.67 -0.89
C ALA A 53 -8.93 -19.68 -2.42
N GLU A 54 -10.07 -20.13 -2.95
CA GLU A 54 -10.37 -20.18 -4.38
C GLU A 54 -10.50 -18.78 -5.03
N GLN A 55 -10.77 -17.75 -4.24
CA GLN A 55 -10.90 -16.37 -4.70
C GLN A 55 -9.57 -15.60 -4.64
N LEU A 56 -8.54 -16.14 -4.00
CA LEU A 56 -7.29 -15.40 -3.79
C LEU A 56 -6.65 -14.97 -5.11
N LEU A 57 -6.41 -15.90 -6.02
CA LEU A 57 -5.79 -15.58 -7.32
C LEU A 57 -6.69 -14.73 -8.22
N PRO A 58 -8.00 -14.98 -8.37
CA PRO A 58 -8.90 -14.10 -9.09
C PRO A 58 -8.85 -12.65 -8.58
N VAL A 59 -8.97 -12.43 -7.27
CA VAL A 59 -8.93 -11.09 -6.65
C VAL A 59 -7.58 -10.41 -6.85
N CYS A 60 -6.47 -11.13 -6.68
CA CYS A 60 -5.14 -10.58 -6.92
C CYS A 60 -4.91 -10.20 -8.39
N LYS A 61 -5.36 -11.05 -9.33
CA LYS A 61 -5.26 -10.76 -10.76
C LYS A 61 -6.10 -9.54 -11.16
N GLN A 62 -7.31 -9.43 -10.61
CA GLN A 62 -8.16 -8.26 -10.85
C GLN A 62 -7.50 -6.98 -10.33
N LEU A 63 -6.97 -7.00 -9.10
CA LEU A 63 -6.26 -5.85 -8.54
C LEU A 63 -5.02 -5.46 -9.37
N ALA A 64 -4.27 -6.46 -9.85
CA ALA A 64 -3.13 -6.23 -10.73
C ALA A 64 -3.55 -5.63 -12.08
N ALA A 65 -4.65 -6.11 -12.68
CA ALA A 65 -5.22 -5.56 -13.90
C ALA A 65 -5.71 -4.11 -13.69
N ASP A 66 -6.32 -3.83 -12.55
CA ASP A 66 -6.74 -2.47 -12.19
C ASP A 66 -5.56 -1.50 -12.11
N MET A 67 -4.47 -1.91 -11.47
CA MET A 67 -3.24 -1.11 -11.41
C MET A 67 -2.59 -0.95 -12.79
N ALA A 68 -2.56 -2.02 -13.60
CA ALA A 68 -1.99 -2.00 -14.95
C ALA A 68 -2.79 -1.16 -15.95
N SER A 69 -4.07 -0.88 -15.66
CA SER A 69 -4.91 -0.02 -16.49
C SER A 69 -4.63 1.48 -16.33
N ALA A 70 -3.87 1.87 -15.30
CA ALA A 70 -3.45 3.23 -15.08
C ALA A 70 -2.20 3.58 -15.91
N ASP A 71 -1.83 4.87 -15.95
CA ASP A 71 -0.60 5.31 -16.64
C ASP A 71 0.63 4.65 -15.99
N PRO A 72 1.42 3.84 -16.74
CA PRO A 72 2.52 3.07 -16.14
C PRO A 72 3.63 3.94 -15.53
N ALA A 73 3.94 5.07 -16.15
CA ALA A 73 4.97 5.98 -15.65
C ALA A 73 4.51 6.65 -14.35
N MET A 74 3.23 7.05 -14.29
CA MET A 74 2.65 7.63 -13.10
C MET A 74 2.53 6.61 -11.95
N VAL A 75 2.14 5.36 -12.23
CA VAL A 75 2.11 4.28 -11.22
C VAL A 75 3.48 4.09 -10.59
N GLN A 76 4.54 4.04 -11.39
CA GLN A 76 5.91 3.89 -10.88
C GLN A 76 6.35 5.12 -10.07
N ALA A 77 6.11 6.33 -10.59
CA ALA A 77 6.48 7.57 -9.91
C ALA A 77 5.73 7.73 -8.58
N TYR A 78 4.42 7.46 -8.56
CA TYR A 78 3.59 7.58 -7.37
C TYR A 78 3.94 6.52 -6.33
N LYS A 79 4.19 5.27 -6.76
CA LYS A 79 4.70 4.22 -5.86
C LYS A 79 6.03 4.63 -5.21
N ALA A 80 6.97 5.13 -6.00
CA ALA A 80 8.27 5.60 -5.48
C ALA A 80 8.11 6.78 -4.50
N LEU A 81 7.16 7.67 -4.74
CA LEU A 81 6.87 8.79 -3.84
C LEU A 81 6.33 8.30 -2.48
N ILE A 82 5.41 7.33 -2.49
CA ILE A 82 4.87 6.71 -1.27
C ILE A 82 5.99 6.03 -0.48
N ASP A 83 6.80 5.18 -1.14
CA ASP A 83 7.86 4.40 -0.50
C ASP A 83 8.93 5.32 0.13
N GLN A 84 9.33 6.38 -0.58
CA GLN A 84 10.33 7.33 -0.09
C GLN A 84 9.79 8.24 1.01
N GLY A 85 8.57 8.77 0.83
CA GLY A 85 7.92 9.60 1.83
C GLY A 85 7.66 8.88 3.14
N TYR A 86 7.32 7.58 3.08
CA TYR A 86 7.11 6.77 4.28
C TYR A 86 8.38 6.60 5.16
N ALA A 87 9.57 6.75 4.57
CA ALA A 87 10.84 6.68 5.27
C ALA A 87 11.29 8.01 5.90
N LEU A 88 10.60 9.11 5.61
CA LEU A 88 10.96 10.46 6.04
C LEU A 88 10.10 10.96 7.21
N PRO A 89 10.57 11.95 7.98
CA PRO A 89 9.71 12.75 8.83
C PRO A 89 8.60 13.41 8.01
N PHE A 90 7.41 13.57 8.60
CA PHE A 90 6.22 14.02 7.87
C PHE A 90 6.42 15.33 7.09
N GLY A 91 7.07 16.34 7.69
CA GLY A 91 7.34 17.63 7.02
C GLY A 91 8.24 17.47 5.78
N GLU A 92 9.25 16.63 5.85
CA GLU A 92 10.15 16.32 4.73
C GLU A 92 9.42 15.52 3.64
N ALA A 93 8.55 14.58 4.03
CA ALA A 93 7.70 13.82 3.10
C ALA A 93 6.77 14.75 2.32
N MET A 94 6.14 15.73 2.98
CA MET A 94 5.30 16.75 2.35
C MET A 94 6.08 17.65 1.38
N ALA A 95 7.30 18.04 1.74
CA ALA A 95 8.18 18.81 0.85
C ALA A 95 8.58 18.00 -0.39
N LEU A 96 8.90 16.71 -0.23
CA LEU A 96 9.18 15.81 -1.33
C LEU A 96 7.98 15.67 -2.27
N GLU A 97 6.78 15.47 -1.73
CA GLU A 97 5.54 15.40 -2.50
C GLU A 97 5.30 16.67 -3.30
N HIS A 98 5.39 17.83 -2.65
CA HIS A 98 5.21 19.12 -3.31
C HIS A 98 6.19 19.32 -4.48
N ALA A 99 7.47 19.03 -4.26
CA ALA A 99 8.49 19.18 -5.29
C ALA A 99 8.22 18.27 -6.49
N ARG A 100 7.90 17.00 -6.25
CA ARG A 100 7.64 16.02 -7.31
C ARG A 100 6.34 16.26 -8.05
N SER A 101 5.26 16.59 -7.34
CA SER A 101 3.96 16.89 -7.96
C SER A 101 4.04 18.15 -8.82
N SER A 102 4.70 19.20 -8.34
CA SER A 102 4.88 20.43 -9.12
C SER A 102 5.66 20.19 -10.40
N ALA A 103 6.76 19.43 -10.34
CA ALA A 103 7.56 19.09 -11.50
C ALA A 103 6.81 18.21 -12.53
N ALA A 104 6.10 17.19 -12.05
CA ALA A 104 5.32 16.31 -12.92
C ALA A 104 4.14 17.04 -13.55
N ASN A 105 3.36 17.79 -12.77
CA ASN A 105 2.15 18.46 -13.24
C ASN A 105 2.44 19.62 -14.21
N ALA A 106 3.63 20.22 -14.16
CA ALA A 106 4.06 21.21 -15.13
C ALA A 106 4.21 20.69 -16.58
N GLN A 107 4.35 19.36 -16.73
CA GLN A 107 4.56 18.70 -18.04
C GLN A 107 3.29 18.00 -18.55
N VAL A 108 2.20 18.05 -17.82
CA VAL A 108 0.97 17.31 -18.14
C VAL A 108 0.15 18.06 -19.20
N ASP A 109 -0.26 17.37 -20.27
CA ASP A 109 -1.25 17.88 -21.22
C ASP A 109 -2.66 17.86 -20.62
N LYS A 110 -3.30 19.04 -20.58
CA LYS A 110 -4.63 19.20 -19.98
C LYS A 110 -5.73 18.44 -20.75
N GLY A 111 -5.59 18.30 -22.06
CA GLY A 111 -6.56 17.56 -22.88
C GLY A 111 -6.50 16.06 -22.61
N GLU A 112 -5.30 15.49 -22.47
CA GLU A 112 -5.12 14.09 -22.08
C GLU A 112 -5.66 13.80 -20.67
N VAL A 113 -5.47 14.73 -19.72
CA VAL A 113 -6.02 14.57 -18.36
C VAL A 113 -7.53 14.52 -18.39
N GLU A 114 -8.17 15.41 -19.15
CA GLU A 114 -9.65 15.42 -19.23
C GLU A 114 -10.19 14.14 -19.86
N ALA A 115 -9.55 13.63 -20.92
CA ALA A 115 -9.94 12.35 -21.53
C ALA A 115 -9.80 11.18 -20.53
N ARG A 116 -8.69 11.12 -19.78
CA ARG A 116 -8.50 10.12 -18.73
C ARG A 116 -9.49 10.27 -17.59
N ARG A 117 -9.83 11.50 -17.21
CA ARG A 117 -10.86 11.78 -16.17
C ARG A 117 -12.23 11.24 -16.54
N LEU A 118 -12.65 11.41 -17.77
CA LEU A 118 -13.91 10.86 -18.25
C LEU A 118 -13.94 9.33 -18.20
N ALA A 119 -12.84 8.67 -18.60
CA ALA A 119 -12.69 7.22 -18.50
C ALA A 119 -12.75 6.71 -17.04
N VAL A 120 -12.14 7.46 -16.09
CA VAL A 120 -12.23 7.13 -14.65
C VAL A 120 -13.66 7.24 -14.13
N MET A 121 -14.40 8.26 -14.53
CA MET A 121 -15.81 8.42 -14.14
C MET A 121 -16.70 7.29 -14.68
N GLU A 122 -16.46 6.86 -15.91
CA GLU A 122 -17.19 5.73 -16.52
C GLU A 122 -16.86 4.42 -15.80
N ARG A 123 -15.58 4.16 -15.51
CA ARG A 123 -15.15 3.01 -14.70
C ARG A 123 -15.79 3.00 -13.31
N GLY A 124 -15.87 4.17 -12.63
CA GLY A 124 -16.49 4.29 -11.32
C GLY A 124 -17.97 3.93 -11.31
N ARG A 125 -18.70 4.25 -12.37
CA ARG A 125 -20.12 3.84 -12.53
C ARG A 125 -20.26 2.31 -12.68
N GLY A 126 -19.34 1.66 -13.38
CA GLY A 126 -19.31 0.20 -13.54
C GLY A 126 -18.92 -0.58 -12.28
N GLN A 127 -18.31 0.07 -11.27
CA GLN A 127 -17.92 -0.57 -10.01
C GLN A 127 -18.99 -0.46 -8.91
N GLN A 128 -20.04 0.36 -9.12
CA GLN A 128 -21.13 0.57 -8.16
C GLN A 128 -22.38 -0.28 -8.46
N GLY A 129 -22.38 -1.06 -9.53
CA GLY A 129 -23.41 -2.03 -9.93
C GLY A 129 -22.96 -3.45 -9.61
#